data_f3d711eb498034e2b16572f7d3f6d259
#
_entry.id   f3d711eb498034e2b16572f7d3f6d259
#
_cell.length_a   1.000
_cell.length_b   1.000
_cell.length_c   1.000
_cell.angle_alpha   90.00
_cell.angle_beta   90.00
_cell.angle_gamma   90.00
#
_symmetry.space_group_name_H-M   'P 1'
#
loop_
_entity.id
_entity.type
_entity.pdbx_description
1 polymer ?
#
loop_
_entity_poly.entity_id
_entity_poly.type
_entity_poly.pdbx_seq_one_letter_code
_entity_poly.pdbx_strand_id
1 'polypeptide(L)'
;MVTVVVDEYDPAIEFFVNVLGFKLVEDSPSLTNDGRAKRWVVVRPPGAQTAILIARADGEAQAAVVGRQTAGRVGFFFHVDDFASTYERLVAAGVEFATRPRTEPYGQVAVFVDVAGNRWDLIGPS
;
A
#
# COMPACT_ATOMS: atom_id res chain seq x y z
N MET A 1 3.09 -6.25 11.90
CA MET A 1 2.81 -4.95 11.25
C MET A 1 4.06 -4.44 10.58
N VAL A 2 3.92 -3.84 9.42
CA VAL A 2 5.03 -3.26 8.65
C VAL A 2 4.75 -1.79 8.38
N THR A 3 5.79 -0.99 8.12
CA THR A 3 5.67 0.44 7.88
C THR A 3 5.81 0.75 6.39
N VAL A 4 4.92 1.59 5.87
CA VAL A 4 5.05 2.22 4.56
C VAL A 4 5.23 3.71 4.77
N VAL A 5 6.35 4.25 4.29
CA VAL A 5 6.64 5.68 4.37
C VAL A 5 5.97 6.38 3.19
N VAL A 6 5.21 7.43 3.50
CA VAL A 6 4.44 8.20 2.50
C VAL A 6 4.75 9.70 2.63
N ASP A 7 4.37 10.45 1.61
CA ASP A 7 4.52 11.91 1.66
C ASP A 7 3.50 12.55 2.60
N GLU A 8 2.24 12.13 2.54
CA GLU A 8 1.15 12.68 3.34
C GLU A 8 0.14 11.61 3.73
N TYR A 9 -0.49 11.79 4.91
CA TYR A 9 -1.44 10.82 5.45
C TYR A 9 -2.71 10.69 4.62
N ASP A 10 -3.38 11.79 4.30
CA ASP A 10 -4.72 11.72 3.73
C ASP A 10 -4.76 11.13 2.32
N PRO A 11 -3.85 11.48 1.39
CA PRO A 11 -3.79 10.76 0.11
C PRO A 11 -3.47 9.28 0.26
N ALA A 12 -2.65 8.90 1.25
CA ALA A 12 -2.34 7.49 1.50
C ALA A 12 -3.55 6.75 2.04
N ILE A 13 -4.30 7.33 2.98
CA ILE A 13 -5.53 6.74 3.50
C ILE A 13 -6.54 6.55 2.36
N GLU A 14 -6.71 7.56 1.52
CA GLU A 14 -7.61 7.49 0.36
C GLU A 14 -7.24 6.32 -0.55
N PHE A 15 -5.97 6.15 -0.84
CA PHE A 15 -5.50 5.07 -1.70
C PHE A 15 -5.74 3.69 -1.04
N PHE A 16 -5.26 3.49 0.17
CA PHE A 16 -5.34 2.17 0.81
C PHE A 16 -6.76 1.80 1.18
N VAL A 17 -7.56 2.74 1.64
CA VAL A 17 -8.93 2.47 2.11
C VAL A 17 -9.94 2.50 0.96
N ASN A 18 -9.98 3.58 0.19
CA ASN A 18 -11.02 3.74 -0.81
C ASN A 18 -10.68 3.09 -2.15
N VAL A 19 -9.41 3.03 -2.53
CA VAL A 19 -8.99 2.41 -3.78
C VAL A 19 -8.71 0.92 -3.60
N LEU A 20 -7.82 0.54 -2.67
CA LEU A 20 -7.52 -0.88 -2.43
C LEU A 20 -8.58 -1.62 -1.62
N GLY A 21 -9.40 -0.91 -0.87
CA GLY A 21 -10.44 -1.52 -0.05
C GLY A 21 -9.94 -2.01 1.31
N PHE A 22 -8.81 -1.52 1.79
CA PHE A 22 -8.31 -1.86 3.11
C PHE A 22 -9.17 -1.21 4.18
N LYS A 23 -9.19 -1.81 5.38
CA LYS A 23 -9.86 -1.25 6.53
C LYS A 23 -8.96 -0.24 7.22
N LEU A 24 -9.50 0.94 7.56
CA LEU A 24 -8.83 1.89 8.45
C LEU A 24 -8.99 1.37 9.89
N VAL A 25 -7.90 0.83 10.45
CA VAL A 25 -7.93 0.23 11.79
C VAL A 25 -7.83 1.29 12.86
N GLU A 26 -6.96 2.28 12.65
CA GLU A 26 -6.76 3.36 13.60
C GLU A 26 -6.27 4.61 12.88
N ASP A 27 -6.69 5.78 13.37
CA ASP A 27 -6.19 7.08 12.94
C ASP A 27 -6.27 8.00 14.16
N SER A 28 -5.16 8.14 14.88
CA SER A 28 -5.11 8.83 16.17
C SER A 28 -4.01 9.87 16.18
N PRO A 29 -4.21 11.00 16.87
CA PRO A 29 -3.12 11.95 17.10
C PRO A 29 -1.98 11.30 17.89
N SER A 30 -0.76 11.66 17.53
CA SER A 30 0.45 11.20 18.21
C SER A 30 1.51 12.30 18.18
N LEU A 31 2.68 12.02 18.73
CA LEU A 31 3.79 12.97 18.75
C LEU A 31 5.08 12.28 18.28
N THR A 32 5.94 13.04 17.61
CA THR A 32 7.32 12.63 17.37
C THR A 32 8.11 12.61 18.66
N ASN A 33 9.31 12.05 18.65
CA ASN A 33 10.16 11.99 19.85
C ASN A 33 10.52 13.38 20.37
N ASP A 34 10.54 14.39 19.51
CA ASP A 34 10.83 15.78 19.88
C ASP A 34 9.55 16.63 20.01
N GLY A 35 8.38 16.00 20.14
CA GLY A 35 7.12 16.64 20.52
C GLY A 35 6.32 17.28 19.41
N ARG A 36 6.68 17.07 18.14
CA ARG A 36 5.89 17.59 17.02
C ARG A 36 4.69 16.69 16.73
N ALA A 37 3.62 17.27 16.18
CA ALA A 37 2.39 16.53 15.86
C ALA A 37 2.63 15.53 14.73
N LYS A 38 2.10 14.31 14.92
CA LYS A 38 1.99 13.28 13.88
C LYS A 38 0.71 12.48 14.09
N ARG A 39 0.46 11.51 13.23
CA ARG A 39 -0.71 10.63 13.35
C ARG A 39 -0.25 9.18 13.40
N TRP A 40 -0.98 8.39 14.16
CA TRP A 40 -0.85 6.94 14.18
C TRP A 40 -1.93 6.36 13.28
N VAL A 41 -1.55 6.00 12.06
CA VAL A 41 -2.49 5.55 11.03
C VAL A 41 -2.18 4.11 10.67
N VAL A 42 -3.15 3.23 10.88
CA VAL A 42 -3.01 1.80 10.60
C VAL A 42 -4.11 1.36 9.66
N VAL A 43 -3.73 0.69 8.58
CA VAL A 43 -4.65 0.09 7.61
C VAL A 43 -4.36 -1.40 7.49
N ARG A 44 -5.36 -2.18 7.08
CA ARG A 44 -5.21 -3.63 6.96
C ARG A 44 -6.17 -4.18 5.91
N PRO A 45 -5.71 -5.10 5.02
CA PRO A 45 -6.64 -5.79 4.13
C PRO A 45 -7.71 -6.52 4.93
N PRO A 46 -8.97 -6.59 4.45
CA PRO A 46 -10.02 -7.35 5.14
C PRO A 46 -9.60 -8.80 5.35
N GLY A 47 -9.75 -9.29 6.58
CA GLY A 47 -9.40 -10.67 6.95
C GLY A 47 -7.92 -10.95 7.12
N ALA A 48 -7.04 -10.00 6.85
CA ALA A 48 -5.59 -10.18 7.02
C ALA A 48 -5.18 -10.01 8.49
N GLN A 49 -4.10 -10.70 8.88
CA GLN A 49 -3.50 -10.53 10.20
C GLN A 49 -2.45 -9.41 10.19
N THR A 50 -1.73 -9.26 9.08
CA THR A 50 -0.71 -8.22 8.95
C THR A 50 -1.34 -6.88 8.64
N ALA A 51 -0.98 -5.87 9.41
CA ALA A 51 -1.40 -4.49 9.21
C ALA A 51 -0.23 -3.64 8.71
N ILE A 52 -0.55 -2.46 8.20
CA ILE A 52 0.41 -1.49 7.68
C ILE A 52 0.28 -0.20 8.49
N LEU A 53 1.41 0.25 9.03
CA LEU A 53 1.52 1.58 9.60
C LEU A 53 1.86 2.56 8.48
N ILE A 54 1.00 3.55 8.27
CA ILE A 54 1.26 4.64 7.33
C ILE A 54 2.05 5.71 8.06
N ALA A 55 3.30 5.92 7.66
CA ALA A 55 4.18 6.87 8.30
C ALA A 55 4.51 8.02 7.34
N ARG A 56 4.17 9.25 7.72
CA ARG A 56 4.55 10.41 6.93
C ARG A 56 6.05 10.66 7.07
N ALA A 57 6.72 10.87 5.94
CA ALA A 57 8.15 11.18 5.92
C ALA A 57 8.44 12.43 6.76
N ASP A 58 9.44 12.32 7.63
CA ASP A 58 9.89 13.39 8.51
C ASP A 58 11.33 13.74 8.14
N GLY A 59 11.49 14.83 7.41
CA GLY A 59 12.79 15.31 6.96
C GLY A 59 13.24 14.71 5.61
N GLU A 60 14.34 15.24 5.11
CA GLU A 60 14.84 14.91 3.77
C GLU A 60 15.24 13.44 3.62
N ALA A 61 15.86 12.86 4.65
CA ALA A 61 16.31 11.47 4.58
C ALA A 61 15.13 10.51 4.45
N GLN A 62 14.05 10.75 5.18
CA GLN A 62 12.86 9.93 5.07
C GLN A 62 12.10 10.20 3.77
N ALA A 63 11.99 11.46 3.36
CA ALA A 63 11.36 11.81 2.08
C ALA A 63 12.06 11.15 0.90
N ALA A 64 13.39 10.98 0.97
CA ALA A 64 14.17 10.36 -0.09
C ALA A 64 13.85 8.86 -0.28
N VAL A 65 13.30 8.17 0.72
CA VAL A 65 12.94 6.75 0.61
C VAL A 65 11.48 6.50 0.25
N VAL A 66 10.65 7.55 0.16
CA VAL A 66 9.26 7.39 -0.28
C VAL A 66 9.25 6.77 -1.68
N GLY A 67 8.56 5.64 -1.82
CA GLY A 67 8.55 4.86 -3.06
C GLY A 67 9.80 4.05 -3.34
N ARG A 68 10.78 4.08 -2.45
CA ARG A 68 12.08 3.41 -2.64
C ARG A 68 12.49 2.52 -1.46
N GLN A 69 11.61 2.26 -0.53
CA GLN A 69 12.00 1.53 0.68
C GLN A 69 12.38 0.07 0.43
N THR A 70 12.06 -0.46 -0.76
CA THR A 70 12.48 -1.80 -1.18
C THR A 70 13.44 -1.76 -2.37
N ALA A 71 14.08 -0.62 -2.63
CA ALA A 71 15.08 -0.43 -3.69
C ALA A 71 14.54 -0.81 -5.10
N GLY A 72 13.29 -0.51 -5.38
CA GLY A 72 12.66 -0.79 -6.68
C GLY A 72 12.16 -2.22 -6.85
N ARG A 73 12.32 -3.07 -5.85
CA ARG A 73 11.75 -4.41 -5.88
C ARG A 73 10.29 -4.37 -5.46
N VAL A 74 9.53 -5.43 -5.81
CA VAL A 74 8.22 -5.66 -5.20
C VAL A 74 8.42 -5.84 -3.71
N GLY A 75 7.80 -4.97 -2.92
CA GLY A 75 7.97 -4.96 -1.47
C GLY A 75 6.79 -5.54 -0.72
N PHE A 76 5.64 -5.65 -1.38
CA PHE A 76 4.39 -6.05 -0.75
C PHE A 76 3.60 -6.95 -1.68
N PHE A 77 2.80 -7.84 -1.08
CA PHE A 77 2.06 -8.87 -1.81
C PHE A 77 0.61 -8.82 -1.32
N PHE A 78 -0.31 -8.48 -2.22
CA PHE A 78 -1.72 -8.38 -1.91
C PHE A 78 -2.44 -9.58 -2.51
N HIS A 79 -2.79 -10.54 -1.66
CA HIS A 79 -3.52 -11.73 -2.04
C HIS A 79 -5.02 -11.45 -2.03
N VAL A 80 -5.69 -11.76 -3.14
CA VAL A 80 -7.13 -11.59 -3.29
C VAL A 80 -7.78 -12.91 -3.74
N ASP A 81 -9.08 -13.05 -3.46
CA ASP A 81 -9.82 -14.26 -3.83
C ASP A 81 -10.23 -14.26 -5.30
N ASP A 82 -10.50 -13.08 -5.86
CA ASP A 82 -10.92 -12.90 -7.25
C ASP A 82 -9.99 -11.90 -7.94
N PHE A 83 -8.98 -12.44 -8.63
CA PHE A 83 -7.98 -11.61 -9.29
C PHE A 83 -8.61 -10.72 -10.37
N ALA A 84 -9.42 -11.31 -11.26
CA ALA A 84 -9.96 -10.57 -12.40
C ALA A 84 -10.83 -9.39 -11.96
N SER A 85 -11.71 -9.61 -11.00
CA SER A 85 -12.58 -8.57 -10.47
C SER A 85 -11.79 -7.46 -9.79
N THR A 86 -10.82 -7.82 -8.96
CA THR A 86 -9.97 -6.85 -8.29
C THR A 86 -9.13 -6.06 -9.29
N TYR A 87 -8.51 -6.74 -10.25
CA TYR A 87 -7.70 -6.08 -11.27
C TYR A 87 -8.53 -5.06 -12.06
N GLU A 88 -9.72 -5.45 -12.54
CA GLU A 88 -10.61 -4.54 -13.27
C GLU A 88 -11.00 -3.32 -12.43
N ARG A 89 -11.31 -3.53 -11.16
CA ARG A 89 -11.68 -2.46 -10.24
C ARG A 89 -10.53 -1.48 -10.01
N LEU A 90 -9.31 -1.98 -9.86
CA LEU A 90 -8.13 -1.14 -9.65
C LEU A 90 -7.78 -0.35 -10.91
N VAL A 91 -7.87 -0.97 -12.08
CA VAL A 91 -7.67 -0.27 -13.35
C VAL A 91 -8.70 0.85 -13.51
N ALA A 92 -9.97 0.58 -13.23
CA ALA A 92 -11.03 1.58 -13.33
C ALA A 92 -10.83 2.73 -12.33
N ALA A 93 -10.21 2.46 -11.19
CA ALA A 93 -9.88 3.47 -10.18
C ALA A 93 -8.61 4.28 -10.51
N GLY A 94 -7.95 3.98 -11.63
CA GLY A 94 -6.77 4.72 -12.07
C GLY A 94 -5.45 4.22 -11.46
N VAL A 95 -5.42 3.05 -10.86
CA VAL A 95 -4.18 2.47 -10.33
C VAL A 95 -3.21 2.18 -11.47
N GLU A 96 -1.96 2.61 -11.30
CA GLU A 96 -0.91 2.32 -12.27
C GLU A 96 -0.46 0.86 -12.13
N PHE A 97 -0.47 0.10 -13.23
CA PHE A 97 0.11 -1.24 -13.26
C PHE A 97 1.42 -1.20 -14.04
N ALA A 98 2.50 -1.64 -13.40
CA ALA A 98 3.83 -1.70 -14.02
C ALA A 98 3.95 -2.90 -14.96
N THR A 99 3.15 -3.96 -14.75
CA THR A 99 3.10 -5.13 -15.62
C THR A 99 1.66 -5.50 -15.94
N ARG A 100 1.48 -6.22 -17.06
CA ARG A 100 0.19 -6.85 -17.38
C ARG A 100 0.00 -8.10 -16.52
N PRO A 101 -1.25 -8.55 -16.32
CA PRO A 101 -1.49 -9.84 -15.68
C PRO A 101 -0.78 -10.96 -16.40
N ARG A 102 -0.19 -11.87 -15.63
CA ARG A 102 0.42 -13.09 -16.15
C ARG A 102 -0.03 -14.28 -15.30
N THR A 103 -0.03 -15.45 -15.90
CA THR A 103 -0.36 -16.69 -15.21
C THR A 103 0.94 -17.37 -14.76
N GLU A 104 0.99 -17.72 -13.50
CA GLU A 104 2.08 -18.46 -12.87
C GLU A 104 1.54 -19.76 -12.27
N PRO A 105 2.39 -20.73 -11.89
CA PRO A 105 1.92 -21.95 -11.24
C PRO A 105 1.06 -21.71 -10.00
N TYR A 106 1.31 -20.60 -9.29
CA TYR A 106 0.61 -20.26 -8.05
C TYR A 106 -0.62 -19.37 -8.26
N GLY A 107 -0.95 -18.98 -9.49
CA GLY A 107 -2.10 -18.14 -9.79
C GLY A 107 -1.79 -17.04 -10.78
N GLN A 108 -2.64 -16.01 -10.83
CA GLN A 108 -2.39 -14.82 -11.62
C GLN A 108 -1.71 -13.75 -10.78
N VAL A 109 -0.84 -12.96 -11.42
CA VAL A 109 -0.13 -11.87 -10.77
C VAL A 109 0.04 -10.68 -11.70
N ALA A 110 -0.06 -9.48 -11.14
CA ALA A 110 0.27 -8.23 -11.83
C ALA A 110 0.89 -7.27 -10.82
N VAL A 111 1.87 -6.48 -11.26
CA VAL A 111 2.53 -5.50 -10.39
C VAL A 111 1.82 -4.17 -10.51
N PHE A 112 1.37 -3.62 -9.39
CA PHE A 112 0.86 -2.25 -9.35
C PHE A 112 1.74 -1.36 -8.48
N VAL A 113 1.54 -0.06 -8.62
CA VAL A 113 2.30 0.97 -7.90
C VAL A 113 1.36 1.67 -6.94
N ASP A 114 1.77 1.79 -5.67
CA ASP A 114 0.95 2.47 -4.68
C ASP A 114 1.12 4.00 -4.74
N VAL A 115 0.42 4.70 -3.86
CA VAL A 115 0.41 6.16 -3.80
C VAL A 115 1.80 6.76 -3.55
N ALA A 116 2.67 6.03 -2.87
CA ALA A 116 4.05 6.46 -2.60
C ALA A 116 5.02 6.11 -3.72
N GLY A 117 4.64 5.19 -4.62
CA GLY A 117 5.51 4.70 -5.68
C GLY A 117 6.10 3.32 -5.43
N ASN A 118 5.70 2.64 -4.36
CA ASN A 118 6.17 1.29 -4.08
C ASN A 118 5.47 0.27 -4.98
N ARG A 119 6.18 -0.81 -5.27
CA ARG A 119 5.66 -1.90 -6.11
C ARG A 119 5.02 -3.00 -5.27
N TRP A 120 3.87 -3.43 -5.69
CA TRP A 120 3.06 -4.47 -5.08
C TRP A 120 2.74 -5.55 -6.09
N ASP A 121 2.81 -6.82 -5.68
CA ASP A 121 2.17 -7.90 -6.43
C ASP A 121 0.70 -8.01 -6.03
N LEU A 122 -0.18 -7.91 -7.01
CA LEU A 122 -1.57 -8.36 -6.85
C LEU A 122 -1.59 -9.83 -7.26
N ILE A 123 -2.02 -10.72 -6.37
CA ILE A 123 -1.97 -12.17 -6.59
C ILE A 123 -3.34 -12.77 -6.28
N GLY A 124 -3.80 -13.65 -7.14
CA GLY A 124 -5.04 -14.39 -6.90
C GLY A 124 -5.08 -15.69 -7.68
N PRO A 125 -6.06 -16.56 -7.39
CA PRO A 125 -6.22 -17.80 -8.13
C PRO A 125 -6.46 -17.55 -9.61
N SER A 126 -5.99 -18.48 -10.43
CA SER A 126 -6.22 -18.43 -11.88
C SER A 126 -7.68 -18.70 -12.22
#